data_2bba348fb4c17973b0abca0de25853c4
#
_entry.id   2bba348fb4c17973b0abca0de25853c4
#
_cell.length_a   1.000
_cell.length_b   1.000
_cell.length_c   1.000
_cell.angle_alpha   90.00
_cell.angle_beta   90.00
_cell.angle_gamma   90.00
#
_symmetry.space_group_name_H-M   'P 1'
#
loop_
_entity.id
_entity.type
_entity.pdbx_description
1 polymer ?
#
loop_
_entity_poly.entity_id
_entity_poly.type
_entity_poly.pdbx_seq_one_letter_code
_entity_poly.pdbx_strand_id
1 'polypeptide(L)'
;MQIRELDLKELYMVYDVIKQLRSSLSYKEFEDLIYDMKYMDYKMIGIMDGEVLITYAGLAIQTNLYHKRHLFVFELVTDAKYRSQGYGKMMLEYLVDFAKIGMCENIVLSSGFKRAQAHRFYESYGFEKTSFVFLKAL
;
A
#
# COMPACT_ATOMS: atom_id res chain seq x y z
N MET A 1 -4.38 19.15 5.09
CA MET A 1 -4.16 17.77 4.61
C MET A 1 -2.70 17.53 4.37
N GLN A 2 -2.17 16.39 4.80
CA GLN A 2 -0.74 16.10 4.78
C GLN A 2 -0.52 14.65 4.36
N ILE A 3 0.48 14.40 3.51
CA ILE A 3 0.96 13.04 3.24
C ILE A 3 2.30 12.89 3.95
N ARG A 4 2.41 11.91 4.82
CA ARG A 4 3.64 11.69 5.60
C ARG A 4 3.89 10.24 5.94
N GLU A 5 5.12 9.95 6.35
CA GLU A 5 5.48 8.66 6.90
C GLU A 5 4.90 8.52 8.31
N LEU A 6 4.37 7.34 8.61
CA LEU A 6 3.81 6.97 9.91
C LEU A 6 4.83 6.14 10.68
N ASP A 7 4.74 6.18 12.01
CA ASP A 7 5.66 5.40 12.84
C ASP A 7 4.91 4.33 13.67
N LEU A 8 5.69 3.54 14.41
CA LEU A 8 5.15 2.42 15.19
C LEU A 8 4.20 2.84 16.31
N LYS A 9 4.21 4.10 16.73
CA LYS A 9 3.29 4.61 17.75
C LYS A 9 1.89 4.82 17.20
N GLU A 10 1.74 4.79 15.87
CA GLU A 10 0.48 5.10 15.18
C GLU A 10 -0.23 3.84 14.68
N LEU A 11 0.18 2.65 15.09
CA LEU A 11 -0.35 1.39 14.57
C LEU A 11 -1.85 1.20 14.80
N TYR A 12 -2.42 1.71 15.90
CA TYR A 12 -3.87 1.61 16.12
C TYR A 12 -4.66 2.29 15.02
N MET A 13 -4.20 3.46 14.64
CA MET A 13 -4.83 4.25 13.58
C MET A 13 -4.71 3.53 12.23
N VAL A 14 -3.54 2.97 11.95
CA VAL A 14 -3.29 2.20 10.73
C VAL A 14 -4.19 0.96 10.69
N TYR A 15 -4.28 0.23 11.79
CA TYR A 15 -5.08 -0.99 11.85
C TYR A 15 -6.55 -0.74 11.50
N ASP A 16 -7.13 0.36 11.99
CA ASP A 16 -8.53 0.69 11.71
C ASP A 16 -8.82 0.82 10.21
N VAL A 17 -7.84 1.23 9.44
CA VAL A 17 -7.96 1.33 7.97
C VAL A 17 -7.57 0.01 7.30
N ILE A 18 -6.48 -0.61 7.75
CA ILE A 18 -5.97 -1.87 7.19
C ILE A 18 -6.98 -3.00 7.31
N LYS A 19 -7.71 -3.10 8.41
CA LYS A 19 -8.69 -4.18 8.59
C LYS A 19 -9.82 -4.14 7.57
N GLN A 20 -10.03 -3.02 6.91
CA GLN A 20 -10.99 -2.91 5.81
C GLN A 20 -10.51 -3.63 4.55
N LEU A 21 -9.20 -3.78 4.40
CA LEU A 21 -8.57 -4.51 3.27
C LEU A 21 -8.18 -5.93 3.67
N ARG A 22 -7.67 -6.11 4.89
CA ARG A 22 -7.17 -7.37 5.44
C ARG A 22 -8.02 -7.77 6.65
N SER A 23 -9.28 -8.10 6.40
CA SER A 23 -10.30 -8.29 7.44
C SER A 23 -10.04 -9.49 8.36
N SER A 24 -9.21 -10.44 7.95
CA SER A 24 -8.90 -11.64 8.75
C SER A 24 -7.80 -11.41 9.80
N LEU A 25 -7.08 -10.29 9.75
CA LEU A 25 -6.00 -10.02 10.70
C LEU A 25 -6.54 -9.48 12.02
N SER A 26 -6.16 -10.08 13.14
CA SER A 26 -6.32 -9.46 14.46
C SER A 26 -5.31 -8.32 14.62
N TYR A 27 -5.53 -7.45 15.60
CA TYR A 27 -4.55 -6.40 15.89
C TYR A 27 -3.19 -6.97 16.26
N LYS A 28 -3.16 -8.03 17.08
CA LYS A 28 -1.90 -8.65 17.50
C LYS A 28 -1.14 -9.24 16.32
N GLU A 29 -1.83 -9.94 15.43
CA GLU A 29 -1.21 -10.47 14.21
C GLU A 29 -0.67 -9.33 13.33
N PHE A 30 -1.46 -8.27 13.15
CA PHE A 30 -1.05 -7.10 12.39
C PHE A 30 0.22 -6.48 12.98
N GLU A 31 0.23 -6.24 14.29
CA GLU A 31 1.38 -5.65 14.97
C GLU A 31 2.63 -6.51 14.79
N ASP A 32 2.51 -7.81 15.02
CA ASP A 32 3.64 -8.73 14.87
C ASP A 32 4.19 -8.74 13.44
N LEU A 33 3.30 -8.72 12.44
CA LEU A 33 3.70 -8.69 11.03
C LEU A 33 4.39 -7.38 10.66
N ILE A 34 3.91 -6.25 11.16
CA ILE A 34 4.56 -4.96 10.91
C ILE A 34 5.98 -4.94 11.45
N TYR A 35 6.19 -5.43 12.69
CA TYR A 35 7.54 -5.52 13.26
C TYR A 35 8.45 -6.41 12.41
N ASP A 36 7.91 -7.51 11.89
CA ASP A 36 8.64 -8.41 11.00
C ASP A 36 9.00 -7.72 9.68
N MET A 37 8.04 -6.99 9.11
CA MET A 37 8.21 -6.30 7.84
C MET A 37 9.21 -5.15 7.90
N LYS A 38 9.52 -4.63 9.08
CA LYS A 38 10.54 -3.57 9.23
C LYS A 38 11.91 -4.00 8.71
N TYR A 39 12.21 -5.29 8.77
CA TYR A 39 13.47 -5.83 8.23
C TYR A 39 13.53 -5.79 6.69
N MET A 40 12.43 -5.50 6.04
CA MET A 40 12.33 -5.38 4.58
C MET A 40 12.32 -3.91 4.13
N ASP A 41 12.70 -2.99 5.01
CA ASP A 41 12.59 -1.53 4.77
C ASP A 41 11.14 -1.10 4.48
N TYR A 42 10.18 -1.81 5.07
CA TYR A 42 8.77 -1.47 4.92
C TYR A 42 8.48 -0.09 5.48
N LYS A 43 7.82 0.74 4.70
CA LYS A 43 7.43 2.08 5.10
C LYS A 43 5.92 2.22 5.08
N MET A 44 5.42 2.96 6.05
CA MET A 44 4.00 3.25 6.19
C MET A 44 3.78 4.72 5.84
N ILE A 45 2.96 4.97 4.82
CA ILE A 45 2.64 6.32 4.36
C ILE A 45 1.15 6.57 4.56
N GLY A 46 0.81 7.71 5.08
CA GLY A 46 -0.59 8.09 5.30
C GLY A 46 -0.96 9.44 4.71
N ILE A 47 -2.17 9.53 4.17
CA ILE A 47 -2.81 10.83 3.93
C ILE A 47 -3.59 11.15 5.19
N MET A 48 -3.23 12.27 5.82
CA MET A 48 -3.77 12.69 7.10
C MET A 48 -4.58 13.98 6.95
N ASP A 49 -5.73 14.02 7.60
CA ASP A 49 -6.46 15.27 7.86
C ASP A 49 -6.42 15.49 9.37
N GLY A 50 -5.49 16.36 9.83
CA GLY A 50 -5.20 16.47 11.25
C GLY A 50 -4.71 15.13 11.81
N GLU A 51 -5.44 14.58 12.76
CA GLU A 51 -5.12 13.29 13.38
C GLU A 51 -5.86 12.11 12.73
N VAL A 52 -6.63 12.36 11.69
CA VAL A 52 -7.44 11.34 11.02
C VAL A 52 -6.67 10.76 9.83
N LEU A 53 -6.48 9.45 9.81
CA LEU A 53 -5.90 8.75 8.66
C LEU A 53 -6.99 8.49 7.63
N ILE A 54 -6.79 9.03 6.43
CA ILE A 54 -7.74 8.89 5.32
C ILE A 54 -7.36 7.74 4.40
N THR A 55 -6.10 7.70 3.98
CA THR A 55 -5.57 6.69 3.06
C THR A 55 -4.23 6.19 3.56
N TYR A 56 -4.03 4.87 3.47
CA TYR A 56 -2.80 4.21 3.89
C TYR A 56 -2.15 3.52 2.71
N ALA A 57 -0.84 3.61 2.61
CA ALA A 57 -0.03 2.80 1.72
C ALA A 57 1.14 2.19 2.49
N GLY A 58 1.32 0.89 2.33
CA GLY A 58 2.50 0.18 2.83
C GLY A 58 3.39 -0.19 1.65
N LEU A 59 4.67 0.14 1.72
CA LEU A 59 5.56 0.02 0.58
C LEU A 59 7.00 -0.25 0.98
N ALA A 60 7.78 -0.75 0.01
CA ALA A 60 9.23 -0.89 0.14
C ALA A 60 9.88 -0.83 -1.23
N ILE A 61 11.08 -0.26 -1.29
CA ILE A 61 11.91 -0.36 -2.49
C ILE A 61 12.59 -1.72 -2.45
N GLN A 62 12.41 -2.48 -3.53
CA GLN A 62 12.96 -3.84 -3.68
C GLN A 62 13.68 -3.97 -5.01
N THR A 63 14.49 -5.01 -5.13
CA THR A 63 15.16 -5.35 -6.39
C THR A 63 15.00 -6.85 -6.64
N ASN A 64 14.55 -7.21 -7.83
CA ASN A 64 14.57 -8.59 -8.30
C ASN A 64 14.95 -8.63 -9.79
N LEU A 65 15.12 -9.83 -10.31
CA LEU A 65 15.58 -9.97 -11.71
C LEU A 65 14.48 -9.70 -12.72
N TYR A 66 13.22 -9.78 -12.33
CA TYR A 66 12.08 -9.55 -13.20
C TYR A 66 11.73 -8.06 -13.31
N HIS A 67 11.49 -7.43 -12.15
CA HIS A 67 11.08 -6.02 -12.10
C HIS A 67 12.24 -5.05 -11.94
N LYS A 68 13.47 -5.55 -11.75
CA LYS A 68 14.65 -4.74 -11.43
C LYS A 68 14.42 -3.95 -10.16
N ARG A 69 14.94 -2.72 -10.07
CA ARG A 69 14.67 -1.88 -8.91
C ARG A 69 13.28 -1.30 -9.03
N HIS A 70 12.42 -1.56 -8.04
CA HIS A 70 11.02 -1.18 -8.11
C HIS A 70 10.48 -0.80 -6.73
N LEU A 71 9.42 -0.02 -6.72
CA LEU A 71 8.64 0.23 -5.52
C LEU A 71 7.53 -0.83 -5.45
N PHE A 72 7.58 -1.68 -4.43
CA PHE A 72 6.51 -2.64 -4.20
C PHE A 72 5.49 -2.05 -3.23
N VAL A 73 4.23 -2.02 -3.63
CA VAL A 73 3.12 -1.53 -2.81
C VAL A 73 2.39 -2.73 -2.24
N PHE A 74 2.56 -2.95 -0.93
CA PHE A 74 1.96 -4.09 -0.24
C PHE A 74 0.48 -3.86 0.04
N GLU A 75 0.12 -2.63 0.42
CA GLU A 75 -1.26 -2.24 0.69
C GLU A 75 -1.50 -0.84 0.16
N LEU A 76 -2.69 -0.62 -0.34
CA LEU A 76 -3.20 0.70 -0.69
C LEU A 76 -4.69 0.69 -0.38
N VAL A 77 -5.10 1.46 0.62
CA VAL A 77 -6.48 1.46 1.07
C VAL A 77 -6.90 2.84 1.56
N THR A 78 -8.08 3.27 1.10
CA THR A 78 -8.74 4.47 1.61
C THR A 78 -9.85 4.05 2.55
N ASP A 79 -9.95 4.70 3.71
CA ASP A 79 -11.04 4.48 4.65
C ASP A 79 -12.38 4.62 3.92
N ALA A 80 -13.29 3.68 4.18
CA ALA A 80 -14.59 3.63 3.50
C ALA A 80 -15.36 4.95 3.56
N LYS A 81 -15.19 5.72 4.63
CA LYS A 81 -15.85 7.03 4.80
C LYS A 81 -15.40 8.07 3.78
N TYR A 82 -14.24 7.87 3.17
CA TYR A 82 -13.60 8.88 2.31
C TYR A 82 -13.40 8.40 0.87
N ARG A 83 -13.97 7.26 0.51
CA ARG A 83 -13.81 6.70 -0.84
C ARG A 83 -14.48 7.57 -1.90
N SER A 84 -14.02 7.42 -3.15
CA SER A 84 -14.55 8.12 -4.32
C SER A 84 -14.40 9.63 -4.25
N GLN A 85 -13.38 10.12 -3.53
CA GLN A 85 -13.08 11.54 -3.38
C GLN A 85 -11.68 11.91 -3.91
N GLY A 86 -11.01 11.01 -4.62
CA GLY A 86 -9.71 11.26 -5.24
C GLY A 86 -8.49 10.99 -4.36
N TYR A 87 -8.65 10.43 -3.17
CA TYR A 87 -7.51 10.18 -2.28
C TYR A 87 -6.61 9.05 -2.78
N GLY A 88 -7.18 8.02 -3.38
CA GLY A 88 -6.37 6.95 -3.98
C GLY A 88 -5.46 7.48 -5.08
N LYS A 89 -5.99 8.36 -5.93
CA LYS A 89 -5.20 9.04 -6.96
C LYS A 89 -4.09 9.88 -6.35
N MET A 90 -4.41 10.66 -5.32
CA MET A 90 -3.44 11.50 -4.62
C MET A 90 -2.29 10.65 -4.07
N MET A 91 -2.61 9.50 -3.47
CA MET A 91 -1.59 8.59 -2.96
C MET A 91 -0.74 8.01 -4.10
N LEU A 92 -1.36 7.58 -5.21
CA LEU A 92 -0.58 7.05 -6.34
C LEU A 92 0.38 8.08 -6.92
N GLU A 93 -0.04 9.34 -7.02
CA GLU A 93 0.85 10.41 -7.48
C GLU A 93 2.05 10.59 -6.54
N TYR A 94 1.80 10.53 -5.24
CA TYR A 94 2.89 10.57 -4.25
C TYR A 94 3.83 9.38 -4.40
N LEU A 95 3.29 8.17 -4.61
CA LEU A 95 4.10 6.97 -4.78
C LEU A 95 4.94 7.01 -6.07
N VAL A 96 4.41 7.59 -7.13
CA VAL A 96 5.19 7.78 -8.37
C VAL A 96 6.40 8.67 -8.10
N ASP A 97 6.22 9.78 -7.40
CA ASP A 97 7.33 10.67 -7.05
C ASP A 97 8.32 9.97 -6.11
N PHE A 98 7.81 9.23 -5.13
CA PHE A 98 8.64 8.44 -4.22
C PHE A 98 9.51 7.45 -4.99
N ALA A 99 8.91 6.72 -5.94
CA ALA A 99 9.61 5.74 -6.76
C ALA A 99 10.69 6.40 -7.62
N LYS A 100 10.38 7.54 -8.24
CA LYS A 100 11.35 8.28 -9.08
C LYS A 100 12.53 8.77 -8.26
N ILE A 101 12.28 9.36 -7.10
CA ILE A 101 13.33 9.81 -6.18
C ILE A 101 14.20 8.64 -5.75
N GLY A 102 13.59 7.48 -5.52
CA GLY A 102 14.28 6.25 -5.16
C GLY A 102 14.96 5.54 -6.33
N MET A 103 14.94 6.13 -7.53
CA MET A 103 15.56 5.57 -8.75
C MET A 103 14.99 4.20 -9.12
N CYS A 104 13.68 4.00 -8.89
CA CYS A 104 12.98 2.79 -9.29
C CYS A 104 12.61 2.84 -10.77
N GLU A 105 12.62 1.68 -11.42
CA GLU A 105 12.20 1.55 -12.83
C GLU A 105 10.70 1.28 -12.95
N ASN A 106 10.09 0.70 -11.91
CA ASN A 106 8.68 0.30 -11.93
C ASN A 106 8.04 0.48 -10.55
N ILE A 107 6.72 0.56 -10.54
CA ILE A 107 5.89 0.36 -9.36
C ILE A 107 5.14 -0.95 -9.57
N VAL A 108 5.17 -1.83 -8.58
CA VAL A 108 4.60 -3.18 -8.65
C VAL A 108 3.65 -3.39 -7.47
N LEU A 109 2.49 -3.98 -7.75
CA LEU A 109 1.56 -4.40 -6.73
C LEU A 109 0.83 -5.67 -7.18
N SER A 110 0.22 -6.38 -6.26
CA SER A 110 -0.72 -7.45 -6.58
C SER A 110 -2.09 -7.12 -6.01
N SER A 111 -3.14 -7.58 -6.68
CA SER A 111 -4.52 -7.38 -6.26
C SER A 111 -5.31 -8.66 -6.53
N GLY A 112 -6.14 -9.06 -5.57
CA GLY A 112 -6.93 -10.29 -5.69
C GLY A 112 -7.84 -10.27 -6.93
N PHE A 113 -8.09 -11.43 -7.49
CA PHE A 113 -8.89 -11.57 -8.72
C PHE A 113 -10.27 -10.93 -8.63
N LYS A 114 -10.89 -10.95 -7.44
CA LYS A 114 -12.27 -10.48 -7.24
C LYS A 114 -12.39 -8.96 -7.08
N ARG A 115 -11.28 -8.24 -6.99
CA ARG A 115 -11.27 -6.80 -6.75
C ARG A 115 -11.35 -6.01 -8.05
N ALA A 116 -12.44 -6.21 -8.79
CA ALA A 116 -12.62 -5.62 -10.12
C ALA A 116 -12.53 -4.08 -10.15
N GLN A 117 -13.07 -3.41 -9.12
CA GLN A 117 -12.99 -1.94 -9.05
C GLN A 117 -11.56 -1.47 -8.84
N ALA A 118 -10.79 -2.17 -7.99
CA ALA A 118 -9.39 -1.85 -7.80
C ALA A 118 -8.60 -2.03 -9.10
N HIS A 119 -8.86 -3.12 -9.84
CA HIS A 119 -8.20 -3.36 -11.13
C HIS A 119 -8.47 -2.23 -12.11
N ARG A 120 -9.72 -1.79 -12.23
CA ARG A 120 -10.07 -0.66 -13.11
C ARG A 120 -9.37 0.62 -12.69
N PHE A 121 -9.29 0.86 -11.38
CA PHE A 121 -8.57 2.00 -10.84
C PHE A 121 -7.11 1.98 -11.24
N TYR A 122 -6.41 0.85 -11.02
CA TYR A 122 -4.99 0.72 -11.38
C TYR A 122 -4.78 0.87 -12.88
N GLU A 123 -5.59 0.20 -13.69
CA GLU A 123 -5.47 0.28 -15.15
C GLU A 123 -5.70 1.70 -15.66
N SER A 124 -6.60 2.48 -15.04
CA SER A 124 -6.83 3.87 -15.40
C SER A 124 -5.61 4.76 -15.14
N TYR A 125 -4.69 4.32 -14.28
CA TYR A 125 -3.44 5.05 -13.99
C TYR A 125 -2.22 4.40 -14.64
N GLY A 126 -2.40 3.59 -15.67
CA GLY A 126 -1.32 3.06 -16.49
C GLY A 126 -0.71 1.77 -15.98
N PHE A 127 -1.29 1.12 -14.97
CA PHE A 127 -0.84 -0.20 -14.54
C PHE A 127 -1.32 -1.26 -15.52
N GLU A 128 -0.47 -2.25 -15.79
CA GLU A 128 -0.78 -3.38 -16.66
C GLU A 128 -0.76 -4.68 -15.85
N LYS A 129 -1.62 -5.61 -16.20
CA LYS A 129 -1.62 -6.97 -15.64
C LYS A 129 -0.50 -7.76 -16.31
N THR A 130 0.56 -8.10 -15.60
CA THR A 130 1.75 -8.71 -16.19
C THR A 130 2.05 -10.11 -15.69
N SER A 131 1.46 -10.57 -14.59
CA SER A 131 1.79 -11.86 -14.01
C SER A 131 0.69 -12.35 -13.09
N PHE A 132 0.80 -13.64 -12.69
CA PHE A 132 -0.06 -14.25 -11.69
C PHE A 132 0.75 -14.57 -10.45
N VAL A 133 0.15 -14.40 -9.28
CA VAL A 133 0.72 -14.88 -8.02
C VAL A 133 0.18 -16.28 -7.74
N PHE A 134 1.08 -17.24 -7.51
CA PHE A 134 0.72 -18.61 -7.13
C PHE A 134 1.00 -18.78 -5.65
N LEU A 135 0.01 -19.23 -4.90
CA LEU A 135 0.12 -19.41 -3.44
C LEU A 135 -0.06 -20.89 -3.10
N LYS A 136 0.87 -21.42 -2.29
CA LYS A 136 0.74 -22.76 -1.70
C LYS A 136 0.86 -22.61 -0.20
N ALA A 137 -0.19 -22.96 0.53
CA ALA A 137 -0.14 -23.00 1.99
C ALA A 137 0.76 -24.14 2.47
N LEU A 138 1.54 -23.89 3.51
CA LEU A 138 2.45 -24.87 4.10
C LEU A 138 1.94 -25.40 5.43
#